data_6b194bfc476b2ea162bfb3556e4fbb37
#
_entry.id   6b194bfc476b2ea162bfb3556e4fbb37
#
_cell.length_a   1.000
_cell.length_b   1.000
_cell.length_c   1.000
_cell.angle_alpha   90.00
_cell.angle_beta   90.00
_cell.angle_gamma   90.00
#
_symmetry.space_group_name_H-M   'P 1'
#
loop_
_entity.id
_entity.type
_entity.pdbx_description
1 polymer ?
#
loop_
_entity_poly.entity_id
_entity_poly.type
_entity_poly.pdbx_seq_one_letter_code
_entity_poly.pdbx_strand_id
1 'polypeptide(L)'
;MKNSAMIEACLACFAACEMCATECIKMISADHLRCIALCRDCAEICALCIKLEQRDSEFSHDVMQLCVESCTACAAECEKFAAHHDHCRECAEVCRKCASECQAA
;
A
#
# COMPACT_ATOMS: atom_id res chain seq x y z
N MET A 1 18.33 2.18 -13.60
CA MET A 1 16.93 1.84 -13.37
C MET A 1 16.23 2.99 -12.71
N LYS A 2 15.10 3.40 -13.24
CA LYS A 2 14.37 4.56 -12.73
C LYS A 2 13.73 4.27 -11.39
N ASN A 3 13.94 5.14 -10.44
CA ASN A 3 13.28 5.09 -9.13
C ASN A 3 13.19 3.69 -8.53
N SER A 4 14.32 2.96 -8.54
CA SER A 4 14.38 1.57 -8.03
C SER A 4 13.85 1.43 -6.62
N ALA A 5 14.19 2.35 -5.73
CA ALA A 5 13.73 2.31 -4.35
C ALA A 5 12.21 2.46 -4.27
N MET A 6 11.63 3.34 -5.09
CA MET A 6 10.18 3.53 -5.16
C MET A 6 9.51 2.27 -5.70
N ILE A 7 10.03 1.70 -6.77
CA ILE A 7 9.47 0.48 -7.37
C ILE A 7 9.52 -0.69 -6.37
N GLU A 8 10.64 -0.88 -5.68
CA GLU A 8 10.76 -1.92 -4.66
C GLU A 8 9.78 -1.73 -3.52
N ALA A 9 9.61 -0.48 -3.07
CA ALA A 9 8.66 -0.16 -2.01
C ALA A 9 7.22 -0.43 -2.45
N CYS A 10 6.87 -0.08 -3.68
CA CYS A 10 5.53 -0.36 -4.23
C CYS A 10 5.27 -1.86 -4.37
N LEU A 11 6.28 -2.63 -4.80
CA LEU A 11 6.15 -4.10 -4.88
C LEU A 11 5.90 -4.70 -3.50
N ALA A 12 6.68 -4.28 -2.50
CA ALA A 12 6.51 -4.75 -1.13
C ALA A 12 5.13 -4.36 -0.58
N CYS A 13 4.69 -3.14 -0.87
CA CYS A 13 3.39 -2.64 -0.41
C CYS A 13 2.24 -3.38 -1.07
N PHE A 14 2.32 -3.63 -2.37
CA PHE A 14 1.36 -4.44 -3.11
C PHE A 14 1.19 -5.81 -2.43
N ALA A 15 2.29 -6.51 -2.19
CA ALA A 15 2.27 -7.83 -1.57
C ALA A 15 1.71 -7.80 -0.15
N ALA A 16 2.14 -6.84 0.66
CA ALA A 16 1.70 -6.71 2.05
C ALA A 16 0.21 -6.39 2.14
N CYS A 17 -0.29 -5.52 1.26
CA CYS A 17 -1.71 -5.15 1.23
C CYS A 17 -2.58 -6.34 0.81
N GLU A 18 -2.15 -7.12 -0.17
CA GLU A 18 -2.88 -8.32 -0.58
C GLU A 18 -2.95 -9.34 0.57
N MET A 19 -1.83 -9.57 1.23
CA MET A 19 -1.78 -10.49 2.38
C MET A 19 -2.66 -9.99 3.52
N CYS A 20 -2.55 -8.70 3.87
CA CYS A 20 -3.33 -8.12 4.96
C CYS A 20 -4.83 -8.23 4.70
N ALA A 21 -5.27 -7.90 3.48
CA ALA A 21 -6.69 -8.04 3.11
C ALA A 21 -7.16 -9.49 3.28
N THR A 22 -6.37 -10.44 2.80
CA THR A 22 -6.71 -11.86 2.90
C THR A 22 -6.85 -12.31 4.35
N GLU A 23 -5.89 -11.95 5.21
CA GLU A 23 -5.93 -12.32 6.62
C GLU A 23 -7.09 -11.64 7.36
N CYS A 24 -7.36 -10.39 7.04
CA CYS A 24 -8.51 -9.67 7.62
C CYS A 24 -9.84 -10.27 7.21
N ILE A 25 -9.97 -10.75 5.96
CA ILE A 25 -11.18 -11.43 5.49
C ILE A 25 -11.43 -12.70 6.30
N LYS A 26 -10.38 -13.47 6.60
CA LYS A 26 -10.50 -14.71 7.39
C LYS A 26 -11.00 -14.45 8.80
N MET A 27 -10.82 -13.25 9.33
CA MET A 27 -11.27 -12.90 10.68
C MET A 27 -12.79 -12.73 10.79
N ILE A 28 -13.46 -12.50 9.67
CA ILE A 28 -14.93 -12.33 9.60
C ILE A 28 -15.42 -11.31 10.65
N SER A 29 -14.81 -10.14 10.65
CA SER A 29 -15.14 -9.07 11.59
C SER A 29 -15.50 -7.79 10.85
N ALA A 30 -16.65 -7.21 11.19
CA ALA A 30 -17.08 -5.94 10.61
C ALA A 30 -16.09 -4.81 10.92
N ASP A 31 -15.34 -4.92 12.01
CA ASP A 31 -14.35 -3.91 12.40
C ASP A 31 -13.22 -3.78 11.37
N HIS A 32 -12.97 -4.82 10.59
CA HIS A 32 -11.89 -4.85 9.62
C HIS A 32 -12.33 -4.52 8.18
N LEU A 33 -13.60 -4.21 7.95
CA LEU A 33 -14.10 -3.95 6.59
C LEU A 33 -13.39 -2.79 5.91
N ARG A 34 -13.15 -1.70 6.63
CA ARG A 34 -12.44 -0.55 6.07
C ARG A 34 -10.97 -0.89 5.80
N CYS A 35 -10.35 -1.66 6.68
CA CYS A 35 -8.96 -2.12 6.48
C CYS A 35 -8.84 -2.95 5.20
N ILE A 36 -9.78 -3.88 5.00
CA ILE A 36 -9.83 -4.72 3.80
C ILE A 36 -9.96 -3.84 2.55
N ALA A 37 -10.90 -2.90 2.55
CA ALA A 37 -11.15 -2.03 1.41
C ALA A 37 -9.91 -1.21 1.06
N LEU A 38 -9.28 -0.58 2.07
CA LEU A 38 -8.10 0.25 1.84
C LEU A 38 -6.89 -0.56 1.40
N CYS A 39 -6.70 -1.76 1.94
CA CYS A 39 -5.63 -2.65 1.50
C CYS A 39 -5.80 -3.04 0.02
N ARG A 40 -7.03 -3.33 -0.40
CA ARG A 40 -7.30 -3.70 -1.78
C ARG A 40 -7.09 -2.52 -2.72
N ASP A 41 -7.57 -1.34 -2.35
CA ASP A 41 -7.36 -0.13 -3.12
C ASP A 41 -5.86 0.19 -3.25
N CYS A 42 -5.15 0.12 -2.13
CA CYS A 42 -3.72 0.41 -2.10
C CYS A 42 -2.92 -0.56 -2.97
N ALA A 43 -3.26 -1.85 -2.92
CA ALA A 43 -2.59 -2.85 -3.76
C ALA A 43 -2.77 -2.54 -5.25
N GLU A 44 -3.98 -2.18 -5.67
CA GLU A 44 -4.26 -1.83 -7.07
C GLU A 44 -3.48 -0.58 -7.49
N ILE A 45 -3.45 0.44 -6.64
CA ILE A 45 -2.76 1.69 -6.93
C ILE A 45 -1.24 1.45 -7.01
N CYS A 46 -0.68 0.66 -6.11
CA CYS A 46 0.74 0.30 -6.14
C CYS A 46 1.09 -0.42 -7.45
N ALA A 47 0.27 -1.36 -7.87
CA ALA A 47 0.49 -2.10 -9.13
C ALA A 47 0.48 -1.15 -10.33
N LEU A 48 -0.48 -0.23 -10.37
CA LEU A 48 -0.56 0.76 -11.43
C LEU A 48 0.67 1.69 -11.42
N CYS A 49 1.07 2.13 -10.25
CA CYS A 49 2.22 3.01 -10.07
C CYS A 49 3.49 2.38 -10.64
N ILE A 50 3.72 1.11 -10.34
CA ILE A 50 4.87 0.36 -10.86
C ILE A 50 4.86 0.33 -12.39
N LYS A 51 3.70 -0.02 -12.96
CA LYS A 51 3.56 -0.16 -14.42
C LYS A 51 3.82 1.16 -15.13
N LEU A 52 3.24 2.24 -14.62
CA LEU A 52 3.36 3.54 -15.25
C LEU A 52 4.79 4.08 -15.16
N GLU A 53 5.45 3.87 -14.04
CA GLU A 53 6.84 4.29 -13.88
C GLU A 53 7.76 3.51 -14.82
N GLN A 54 7.55 2.21 -14.98
CA GLN A 54 8.32 1.39 -15.89
C GLN A 54 8.17 1.82 -17.36
N ARG A 55 7.02 2.38 -17.71
CA ARG A 55 6.72 2.81 -19.08
C ARG A 55 7.12 4.25 -19.38
N ASP A 56 7.66 4.97 -18.41
CA ASP A 56 7.87 6.43 -18.53
C ASP A 56 6.57 7.16 -18.88
N SER A 57 5.47 6.75 -18.26
CA SER A 57 4.15 7.33 -18.55
C SER A 57 4.07 8.79 -18.09
N GLU A 58 3.41 9.60 -18.89
CA GLU A 58 3.10 10.99 -18.51
C GLU A 58 2.19 11.07 -17.27
N PHE A 59 1.50 9.97 -16.95
CA PHE A 59 0.61 9.89 -15.77
C PHE A 59 1.30 9.36 -14.53
N SER A 60 2.59 8.98 -14.61
CA SER A 60 3.30 8.36 -13.50
C SER A 60 3.34 9.24 -12.26
N HIS A 61 3.61 10.54 -12.43
CA HIS A 61 3.69 11.48 -11.32
C HIS A 61 2.35 11.58 -10.57
N ASP A 62 1.26 11.69 -11.30
CA ASP A 62 -0.07 11.83 -10.70
C ASP A 62 -0.46 10.56 -9.94
N VAL A 63 -0.12 9.39 -10.47
CA VAL A 63 -0.41 8.13 -9.79
C VAL A 63 0.50 7.95 -8.56
N MET A 64 1.74 8.44 -8.59
CA MET A 64 2.59 8.44 -7.41
C MET A 64 1.99 9.28 -6.28
N GLN A 65 1.38 10.43 -6.61
CA GLN A 65 0.69 11.26 -5.63
C GLN A 65 -0.48 10.50 -5.01
N LEU A 66 -1.27 9.83 -5.84
CA LEU A 66 -2.38 9.00 -5.40
C LEU A 66 -1.88 7.85 -4.53
N CYS A 67 -0.74 7.27 -4.89
CA CYS A 67 -0.11 6.19 -4.10
C CYS A 67 0.26 6.67 -2.71
N VAL A 68 0.83 7.88 -2.58
CA VAL A 68 1.12 8.48 -1.26
C VAL A 68 -0.15 8.57 -0.43
N GLU A 69 -1.24 9.06 -1.01
CA GLU A 69 -2.52 9.20 -0.31
C GLU A 69 -3.08 7.84 0.13
N SER A 70 -3.10 6.87 -0.78
CA SER A 70 -3.66 5.55 -0.48
C SER A 70 -2.82 4.78 0.54
N CYS A 71 -1.49 4.85 0.41
CA CYS A 71 -0.59 4.21 1.38
C CYS A 71 -0.73 4.82 2.77
N THR A 72 -0.86 6.15 2.85
CA THR A 72 -1.04 6.85 4.12
C THR A 72 -2.35 6.45 4.78
N ALA A 73 -3.44 6.43 4.01
CA ALA A 73 -4.76 6.03 4.53
C ALA A 73 -4.75 4.57 4.99
N CYS A 74 -4.16 3.69 4.19
CA CYS A 74 -4.07 2.27 4.51
C CYS A 74 -3.25 2.04 5.78
N ALA A 75 -2.10 2.70 5.90
CA ALA A 75 -1.26 2.61 7.08
C ALA A 75 -2.01 3.05 8.34
N ALA A 76 -2.70 4.19 8.26
CA ALA A 76 -3.45 4.71 9.40
C ALA A 76 -4.52 3.74 9.87
N GLU A 77 -5.22 3.10 8.95
CA GLU A 77 -6.24 2.12 9.30
C GLU A 77 -5.63 0.85 9.89
N CYS A 78 -4.57 0.32 9.27
CA CYS A 78 -3.88 -0.88 9.76
C CYS A 78 -3.28 -0.65 11.15
N GLU A 79 -2.82 0.56 11.44
CA GLU A 79 -2.23 0.90 12.75
C GLU A 79 -3.24 0.74 13.90
N LYS A 80 -4.52 0.85 13.63
CA LYS A 80 -5.56 0.64 14.65
C LYS A 80 -5.56 -0.79 15.19
N PHE A 81 -5.07 -1.75 14.40
CA PHE A 81 -5.09 -3.18 14.75
C PHE A 81 -3.70 -3.75 14.97
N ALA A 82 -2.66 -2.92 14.85
CA ALA A 82 -1.26 -3.36 14.87
C ALA A 82 -0.86 -4.04 16.18
N ALA A 83 -1.44 -3.63 17.31
CA ALA A 83 -1.09 -4.20 18.61
C ALA A 83 -1.50 -5.67 18.75
N HIS A 84 -2.51 -6.11 17.99
CA HIS A 84 -3.09 -7.44 18.14
C HIS A 84 -2.95 -8.34 16.90
N HIS A 85 -2.54 -7.77 15.76
CA HIS A 85 -2.47 -8.49 14.50
C HIS A 85 -1.19 -8.15 13.76
N ASP A 86 -0.28 -9.13 13.66
CA ASP A 86 1.01 -8.95 13.01
C ASP A 86 0.87 -8.53 11.55
N HIS A 87 -0.10 -9.10 10.83
CA HIS A 87 -0.29 -8.75 9.42
C HIS A 87 -0.69 -7.28 9.24
N CYS A 88 -1.45 -6.72 10.19
CA CYS A 88 -1.82 -5.29 10.16
C CYS A 88 -0.62 -4.41 10.47
N ARG A 89 0.21 -4.80 11.46
CA ARG A 89 1.41 -4.06 11.82
C ARG A 89 2.40 -4.03 10.64
N GLU A 90 2.65 -5.17 10.04
CA GLU A 90 3.58 -5.28 8.91
C GLU A 90 3.09 -4.49 7.72
N CYS A 91 1.80 -4.56 7.42
CA CYS A 91 1.20 -3.80 6.32
C CYS A 91 1.35 -2.30 6.56
N ALA A 92 1.09 -1.83 7.79
CA ALA A 92 1.24 -0.42 8.13
C ALA A 92 2.68 0.07 7.91
N GLU A 93 3.66 -0.70 8.36
CA GLU A 93 5.07 -0.35 8.21
C GLU A 93 5.46 -0.23 6.73
N VAL A 94 5.06 -1.21 5.92
CA VAL A 94 5.38 -1.23 4.50
C VAL A 94 4.66 -0.10 3.76
N CYS A 95 3.40 0.18 4.11
CA CYS A 95 2.65 1.30 3.54
C CYS A 95 3.32 2.64 3.85
N ARG A 96 3.80 2.85 5.08
CA ARG A 96 4.51 4.08 5.46
C ARG A 96 5.79 4.24 4.64
N LYS A 97 6.54 3.17 4.47
CA LYS A 97 7.75 3.21 3.65
C LYS A 97 7.42 3.53 2.19
N CYS A 98 6.39 2.91 1.64
CA CYS A 98 5.97 3.16 0.26
C CYS A 98 5.57 4.62 0.05
N ALA A 99 4.79 5.19 0.97
CA ALA A 99 4.42 6.60 0.92
C ALA A 99 5.65 7.49 0.90
N SER A 100 6.62 7.20 1.77
CA SER A 100 7.87 7.97 1.86
C SER A 100 8.67 7.90 0.56
N GLU A 101 8.83 6.72 -0.02
CA GLU A 101 9.59 6.54 -1.25
C GLU A 101 8.90 7.19 -2.45
N CYS A 102 7.58 7.11 -2.55
CA CYS A 102 6.82 7.78 -3.61
C CYS A 102 6.91 9.30 -3.49
N GLN A 103 6.93 9.81 -2.27
CA GLN A 103 7.06 11.25 -2.01
C GLN A 103 8.45 11.77 -2.41
N ALA A 104 9.48 10.96 -2.21
CA ALA A 104 10.86 11.32 -2.52
C ALA A 104 11.20 11.18 -4.01
N ALA A 105 10.40 10.47 -4.77
CA ALA A 105 10.68 10.18 -6.18
C ALA A 105 10.49 11.38 -7.11
#